data_48497bdc246ed379d878ebaf36ed5180
#
_entry.id   48497bdc246ed379d878ebaf36ed5180
#
_cell.length_a   1.000
_cell.length_b   1.000
_cell.length_c   1.000
_cell.angle_alpha   90.00
_cell.angle_beta   90.00
_cell.angle_gamma   90.00
#
_symmetry.space_group_name_H-M   'P 1'
#
loop_
_entity.id
_entity.type
_entity.pdbx_description
1 polymer ?
#
loop_
_entity_poly.entity_id
_entity_poly.type
_entity_poly.pdbx_seq_one_letter_code
_entity_poly.pdbx_strand_id
1 'polypeptide(L)' 'MKSDETAYQELFEELEKYENKGVYISMDGFPASLMQIVAAHMTREEGSYMRDYILDTEGYIESLSFVNIKTKEQA' A
#
# COMPACT_ATOMS: atom_id res chain seq x y z
N MET A 1 -4.47 14.69 -16.12
CA MET A 1 -4.12 14.31 -16.62
C MET A 1 -4.01 12.96 -16.52
N LYS A 2 -3.60 12.34 -17.08
CA LYS A 2 -3.50 11.17 -17.05
C LYS A 2 -2.62 10.70 -16.07
N SER A 3 -1.98 11.43 -15.43
CA SER A 3 -1.04 10.99 -14.50
C SER A 3 -1.65 10.27 -13.34
N ASP A 4 -2.87 10.55 -12.95
CA ASP A 4 -3.47 9.83 -11.87
C ASP A 4 -3.74 8.40 -12.23
N GLU A 5 -4.25 8.16 -13.40
CA GLU A 5 -4.49 6.81 -13.81
C GLU A 5 -3.21 6.03 -13.91
N THR A 6 -2.17 6.65 -14.42
CA THR A 6 -0.90 5.97 -14.55
C THR A 6 -0.33 5.62 -13.18
N ALA A 7 -0.47 6.52 -12.23
CA ALA A 7 0.06 6.28 -10.90
C ALA A 7 -0.65 5.12 -10.22
N TYR A 8 -1.97 5.03 -10.36
CA TYR A 8 -2.69 3.94 -9.74
C TYR A 8 -2.41 2.62 -10.45
N GLN A 9 -2.21 2.66 -11.74
CA GLN A 9 -1.87 1.45 -12.45
C GLN A 9 -0.50 0.97 -12.03
N GLU A 10 0.44 1.88 -11.85
CA GLU A 10 1.77 1.50 -11.41
C GLU A 10 1.73 0.96 -9.99
N LEU A 11 0.90 1.53 -9.14
CA LEU A 11 0.77 1.02 -7.80
C LEU A 11 0.23 -0.41 -7.82
N PHE A 12 -0.79 -0.65 -8.62
CA PHE A 12 -1.37 -1.97 -8.70
C PHE A 12 -0.34 -2.98 -9.19
N GLU A 13 0.44 -2.61 -10.18
CA GLU A 13 1.45 -3.52 -10.71
C GLU A 13 2.54 -3.78 -9.70
N GLU A 14 2.93 -2.78 -8.96
CA GLU A 14 3.94 -2.96 -7.95
C GLU A 14 3.46 -3.91 -6.87
N LEU A 15 2.23 -3.72 -6.41
CA LEU A 15 1.68 -4.57 -5.38
C LEU A 15 1.49 -5.99 -5.87
N GLU A 16 1.16 -6.12 -7.14
CA GLU A 16 0.99 -7.45 -7.70
C GLU A 16 2.31 -8.21 -7.67
N LYS A 17 3.41 -7.52 -7.93
CA LYS A 17 4.70 -8.18 -7.88
C LYS A 17 5.01 -8.67 -6.48
N TYR A 18 4.69 -7.87 -5.46
CA TYR A 18 4.92 -8.29 -4.10
C TYR A 18 4.04 -9.48 -3.76
N GLU A 19 2.79 -9.45 -4.18
CA GLU A 19 1.89 -10.53 -3.87
C GLU A 19 2.36 -11.82 -4.52
N ASN A 20 2.86 -11.73 -5.74
CA ASN A 20 3.34 -12.90 -6.43
C ASN A 20 4.57 -13.49 -5.77
N LYS A 21 5.28 -12.70 -4.99
CA LYS A 21 6.44 -13.20 -4.28
C LYS A 21 6.09 -13.69 -2.89
N GLY A 22 4.82 -13.68 -2.54
CA GLY A 22 4.41 -14.17 -1.24
C GLY A 22 4.46 -13.13 -0.13
N VAL A 23 4.59 -11.87 -0.47
CA VAL A 23 4.65 -10.82 0.54
C VAL A 23 3.24 -10.60 1.08
N TYR A 24 3.12 -10.53 2.40
CA TYR A 24 1.84 -10.29 3.03
C TYR A 24 1.53 -8.79 2.97
N ILE A 25 0.38 -8.42 2.49
CA ILE A 25 0.02 -7.02 2.34
C ILE A 25 -1.16 -6.71 3.24
N SER A 26 -1.04 -5.64 4.02
CA SER A 26 -2.10 -5.26 4.94
C SER A 26 -2.33 -3.76 4.89
N MET A 27 -3.46 -3.33 5.40
CA MET A 27 -3.80 -1.94 5.45
C MET A 27 -4.45 -1.69 6.81
N ASP A 28 -3.86 -0.78 7.59
CA ASP A 28 -4.34 -0.44 8.93
C ASP A 28 -4.47 -1.67 9.81
N GLY A 29 -3.57 -2.62 9.63
CA GLY A 29 -3.55 -3.80 10.48
C GLY A 29 -4.40 -4.95 10.00
N PHE A 30 -5.09 -4.82 8.89
CA PHE A 30 -5.95 -5.87 8.38
C PHE A 30 -5.49 -6.33 7.01
N PRO A 31 -5.63 -7.61 6.71
CA PRO A 31 -5.24 -8.08 5.39
C PRO A 31 -6.04 -7.33 4.32
N ALA A 32 -5.41 -6.98 3.24
CA ALA A 32 -6.06 -6.22 2.19
C ALA A 32 -5.70 -6.76 0.83
N SER A 33 -6.65 -6.73 -0.08
CA SER A 33 -6.37 -7.14 -1.43
C SER A 33 -5.80 -5.98 -2.21
N LEU A 34 -5.22 -6.25 -3.37
CA LEU A 34 -4.64 -5.19 -4.19
C LEU A 34 -5.70 -4.17 -4.58
N MET A 35 -6.88 -4.65 -4.92
CA MET A 35 -7.93 -3.73 -5.33
C MET A 35 -8.38 -2.85 -4.17
N GLN A 36 -8.39 -3.38 -2.96
CA GLN A 36 -8.77 -2.58 -1.82
C GLN A 36 -7.76 -1.47 -1.58
N ILE A 37 -6.48 -1.76 -1.75
CA ILE A 37 -5.45 -0.77 -1.51
C ILE A 37 -5.49 0.32 -2.57
N VAL A 38 -5.63 -0.07 -3.82
CA VAL A 38 -5.69 0.92 -4.89
C VAL A 38 -6.94 1.78 -4.73
N ALA A 39 -8.07 1.16 -4.39
CA ALA A 39 -9.30 1.93 -4.21
C ALA A 39 -9.16 2.91 -3.05
N ALA A 40 -8.50 2.51 -1.98
CA ALA A 40 -8.33 3.41 -0.86
C ALA A 40 -7.46 4.61 -1.25
N HIS A 41 -6.44 4.37 -2.05
CA HIS A 41 -5.60 5.48 -2.48
C HIS A 41 -6.37 6.42 -3.41
N MET A 42 -7.27 5.87 -4.20
CA MET A 42 -8.03 6.71 -5.11
C MET A 42 -9.04 7.58 -4.38
N THR A 43 -9.56 7.10 -3.27
CA THR A 43 -10.58 7.87 -2.57
C THR A 43 -9.98 8.85 -1.59
N ARG A 44 -8.68 8.73 -1.26
CA ARG A 44 -8.10 9.68 -0.36
C ARG A 44 -7.41 10.74 -1.10
N GLU A 45 -7.77 11.95 -0.87
CA GLU A 45 -7.20 13.00 -1.59
C GLU A 45 -5.87 13.30 -1.20
N GLU A 46 -5.47 13.10 -0.01
CA GLU A 46 -4.21 13.49 0.34
C GLU A 46 -3.39 12.37 0.59
N GLY A 47 -2.76 11.72 -0.03
CA GLY A 47 -1.83 10.70 0.17
C GLY A 47 -1.57 10.36 1.56
N SER A 48 -2.51 9.85 2.18
CA SER A 48 -2.43 9.70 3.56
C SER A 48 -1.93 8.39 4.06
N TYR A 49 -1.38 7.56 3.22
CA TYR A 49 -0.88 6.27 3.65
C TYR A 49 0.62 6.22 3.62
N MET A 50 1.20 5.68 4.68
CA MET A 50 2.62 5.47 4.75
C MET A 50 2.86 3.99 4.57
N ARG A 51 3.93 3.61 3.90
CA ARG A 51 4.27 2.22 3.70
C ARG A 51 5.29 1.81 4.73
N ASP A 52 5.08 0.64 5.29
CA ASP A 52 5.99 0.11 6.27
C ASP A 52 6.40 -1.27 5.80
N TYR A 53 7.68 -1.50 5.59
CA TYR A 53 8.17 -2.78 5.10
C TYR A 53 8.77 -3.56 6.23
N ILE A 54 8.44 -4.85 6.30
CA ILE A 54 9.00 -5.72 7.31
C ILE A 54 9.85 -6.73 6.58
N LEU A 55 11.10 -6.85 6.99
CA LEU A 55 12.04 -7.74 6.34
C LEU A 55 12.19 -9.03 7.10
N ASP A 56 12.49 -10.11 6.39
CA ASP A 56 12.76 -11.38 7.05
C ASP A 56 14.23 -11.40 7.45
N THR A 57 14.66 -12.52 7.98
CA THR A 57 16.02 -12.61 8.50
C THR A 57 17.07 -12.53 7.41
N GLU A 58 16.70 -12.74 6.17
CA GLU A 58 17.64 -12.65 5.09
C GLU A 58 17.60 -11.32 4.37
N GLY A 59 16.78 -10.40 4.82
CA GLY A 59 16.74 -9.10 4.21
C GLY A 59 15.72 -8.93 3.10
N TYR A 60 14.91 -9.96 2.86
CA TYR A 60 13.88 -9.83 1.84
C TYR A 60 12.60 -9.32 2.48
N ILE A 61 11.79 -8.64 1.71
CA ILE A 61 10.54 -8.09 2.24
C ILE A 61 9.57 -9.21 2.54
N GLU A 62 9.16 -9.30 3.80
CA GLU A 62 8.22 -10.31 4.21
C GLU A 62 6.82 -9.77 4.19
N SER A 63 6.60 -8.53 4.57
CA SER A 63 5.29 -7.96 4.52
C SER A 63 5.34 -6.47 4.24
N LEU A 64 4.25 -5.94 3.74
CA LEU A 64 4.11 -4.55 3.40
C LEU A 64 2.83 -4.05 4.04
N SER A 65 2.93 -3.05 4.89
CA SER A 65 1.77 -2.49 5.57
C SER A 65 1.51 -1.08 5.11
N PHE A 66 0.27 -0.76 4.86
CA PHE A 66 -0.11 0.61 4.57
C PHE A 66 -0.80 1.14 5.83
N VAL A 67 -0.32 2.26 6.33
CA VAL A 67 -0.84 2.81 7.56
C VAL A 67 -1.35 4.22 7.28
N ASN A 68 -2.57 4.48 7.72
CA ASN A 68 -3.17 5.79 7.52
C ASN A 68 -2.56 6.76 8.51
N ILE A 69 -1.90 7.79 7.99
CA ILE A 69 -1.26 8.75 8.85
C ILE A 69 -1.99 10.04 8.98
N LYS A 70 -3.19 10.17 8.37
CA LYS A 70 -3.84 11.39 8.40
C LYS A 70 -4.41 11.73 9.69
N THR A 71 -4.69 10.80 10.49
CA THR A 71 -5.38 11.13 11.61
C THR A 71 -4.71 11.91 12.56
N LYS A 72 -3.60 11.88 12.60
CA LYS A 72 -3.06 12.52 13.48
C LYS A 72 -3.17 13.79 13.52
N GLU A 73 -3.34 14.32 12.83
CA GLU A 73 -3.32 15.57 12.84
C GLU A 73 -4.26 16.13 13.46
N GLN A 74 -4.94 15.89 13.70
CA GLN A 74 -5.81 16.54 14.15
C GLN A 74 -5.81 16.72 15.30
N ALA A 75 -5.30 16.64 15.58
CA ALA A 75 -5.32 16.76 16.80
C ALA A 75 -5.46 17.61 17.36
#